data_4c19599f6684bf70fd57b942a7da6697
#
_entry.id   4c19599f6684bf70fd57b942a7da6697
#
_cell.length_a   1.000
_cell.length_b   1.000
_cell.length_c   1.000
_cell.angle_alpha   90.00
_cell.angle_beta   90.00
_cell.angle_gamma   90.00
#
_symmetry.space_group_name_H-M   'P 1'
#
loop_
_entity.id
_entity.type
_entity.pdbx_description
1 polymer ?
#
loop_
_entity_poly.entity_id
_entity_poly.type
_entity_poly.pdbx_seq_one_letter_code
_entity_poly.pdbx_strand_id
1 'polypeptide(L)'
;MPPNEITPLLLRWSQGDQSALTQLLPVVYEELRKLAQGYLRRERPDHTLQPTALINEAYLRLIKQDFPEWQSRRHFFGVAAQLMRQILVEHARARAAGKRGGSKQKFSLDDALTFSDEQVDELVALDDALVALAKFDERKVRIIELRYFGGLSLDETAGALGLSVTTIGHELRLARAWLRREIEG
;
A
#
# COMPACT_ATOMS: atom_id res chain seq x y z
N MET A 1 0.03 -5.25 -22.07
CA MET A 1 -1.22 -4.49 -22.30
C MET A 1 -0.98 -3.04 -21.98
N PRO A 2 -1.49 -2.10 -22.77
CA PRO A 2 -1.32 -0.69 -22.48
C PRO A 2 -2.11 -0.29 -21.22
N PRO A 3 -1.63 0.70 -20.44
CA PRO A 3 -2.27 1.17 -19.19
C PRO A 3 -3.73 1.66 -19.36
N ASN A 4 -4.18 1.78 -20.60
CA ASN A 4 -5.51 2.30 -20.94
C ASN A 4 -6.66 1.26 -20.79
N GLU A 5 -6.36 -0.02 -20.58
CA GLU A 5 -7.38 -1.08 -20.50
C GLU A 5 -7.89 -1.35 -19.07
N ILE A 6 -7.16 -0.89 -18.06
CA ILE A 6 -7.51 -1.13 -16.65
C ILE A 6 -8.79 -0.37 -16.25
N THR A 7 -8.90 0.90 -16.63
CA THR A 7 -10.05 1.74 -16.24
C THR A 7 -11.40 1.19 -16.74
N PRO A 8 -11.55 0.79 -18.03
CA PRO A 8 -12.78 0.19 -18.50
C PRO A 8 -13.16 -1.11 -17.77
N LEU A 9 -12.17 -1.95 -17.44
CA LEU A 9 -12.40 -3.18 -16.69
C LEU A 9 -12.84 -2.90 -15.24
N LEU A 10 -12.25 -1.90 -14.60
CA LEU A 10 -12.65 -1.46 -13.27
C LEU A 10 -14.11 -0.96 -13.25
N LEU A 11 -14.49 -0.16 -14.21
CA LEU A 11 -15.86 0.35 -14.33
C LEU A 11 -16.88 -0.78 -14.56
N ARG A 12 -16.57 -1.74 -15.42
CA ARG A 12 -17.42 -2.93 -15.62
C ARG A 12 -17.54 -3.76 -14.34
N TRP A 13 -16.43 -3.95 -13.62
CA TRP A 13 -16.47 -4.66 -12.35
C TRP A 13 -17.31 -3.91 -11.31
N SER A 14 -17.21 -2.58 -11.20
CA SER A 14 -18.07 -1.75 -10.32
C SER A 14 -19.57 -1.89 -10.66
N GLN A 15 -19.90 -2.24 -11.90
CA GLN A 15 -21.28 -2.51 -12.36
C GLN A 15 -21.72 -3.96 -12.14
N GLY A 16 -20.91 -4.78 -11.47
CA GLY A 16 -21.22 -6.17 -11.13
C GLY A 16 -20.74 -7.21 -12.15
N ASP A 17 -19.99 -6.80 -13.19
CA ASP A 17 -19.43 -7.73 -14.17
C ASP A 17 -18.24 -8.51 -13.61
N GLN A 18 -18.50 -9.71 -13.13
CA GLN A 18 -17.46 -10.61 -12.57
C GLN A 18 -16.45 -11.07 -13.64
N SER A 19 -16.81 -11.06 -14.92
CA SER A 19 -15.88 -11.40 -16.00
C SER A 19 -14.79 -10.35 -16.17
N ALA A 20 -15.12 -9.08 -15.89
CA ALA A 20 -14.17 -7.99 -15.90
C ALA A 20 -13.10 -8.15 -14.82
N LEU A 21 -13.45 -8.65 -13.63
CA LEU A 21 -12.50 -8.96 -12.57
C LEU A 21 -11.51 -10.04 -13.01
N THR A 22 -11.96 -11.09 -13.65
CA THR A 22 -11.10 -12.17 -14.17
C THR A 22 -10.08 -11.65 -15.19
N GLN A 23 -10.50 -10.71 -16.05
CA GLN A 23 -9.64 -10.08 -17.05
C GLN A 23 -8.65 -9.06 -16.42
N LEU A 24 -9.11 -8.37 -15.38
CA LEU A 24 -8.33 -7.37 -14.64
C LEU A 24 -7.20 -8.01 -13.84
N LEU A 25 -7.44 -9.19 -13.27
CA LEU A 25 -6.57 -9.86 -12.33
C LEU A 25 -5.12 -10.01 -12.81
N PRO A 26 -4.84 -10.57 -14.00
CA PRO A 26 -3.44 -10.76 -14.44
C PRO A 26 -2.70 -9.44 -14.62
N VAL A 27 -3.39 -8.39 -15.06
CA VAL A 27 -2.80 -7.08 -15.32
C VAL A 27 -2.47 -6.37 -14.01
N VAL A 28 -3.41 -6.38 -13.07
CA VAL A 28 -3.28 -5.78 -11.76
C VAL A 28 -2.26 -6.53 -10.91
N TYR A 29 -2.25 -7.86 -11.00
CA TYR A 29 -1.31 -8.70 -10.25
C TYR A 29 0.16 -8.34 -10.53
N GLU A 30 0.54 -8.17 -11.78
CA GLU A 30 1.91 -7.79 -12.15
C GLU A 30 2.29 -6.39 -11.63
N GLU A 31 1.36 -5.45 -11.63
CA GLU A 31 1.62 -4.10 -11.09
C GLU A 31 1.69 -4.13 -9.55
N LEU A 32 0.79 -4.83 -8.89
CA LEU A 32 0.83 -5.02 -7.44
C LEU A 32 2.11 -5.77 -7.01
N ARG A 33 2.58 -6.71 -7.83
CA ARG A 33 3.85 -7.42 -7.59
C ARG A 33 5.05 -6.48 -7.62
N LYS A 34 5.10 -5.56 -8.58
CA LYS A 34 6.16 -4.54 -8.64
C LYS A 34 6.13 -3.65 -7.40
N LEU A 35 4.95 -3.26 -6.94
CA LEU A 35 4.78 -2.50 -5.70
C LEU A 35 5.26 -3.29 -4.48
N ALA A 36 4.79 -4.51 -4.31
CA ALA A 36 5.21 -5.38 -3.21
C ALA A 36 6.73 -5.59 -3.22
N GLN A 37 7.35 -5.82 -4.38
CA GLN A 37 8.80 -5.91 -4.52
C GLN A 37 9.51 -4.62 -4.11
N GLY A 38 8.91 -3.45 -4.36
CA GLY A 38 9.45 -2.16 -3.96
C GLY A 38 9.56 -2.01 -2.43
N TYR A 39 8.59 -2.54 -1.67
CA TYR A 39 8.64 -2.57 -0.21
C TYR A 39 9.73 -3.47 0.33
N LEU A 40 9.98 -4.58 -0.36
CA LEU A 40 10.87 -5.65 0.05
C LEU A 40 12.31 -5.49 -0.44
N ARG A 41 12.57 -4.53 -1.36
CA ARG A 41 13.89 -4.27 -1.96
C ARG A 41 14.96 -3.77 -0.97
N ARG A 42 14.60 -3.37 0.23
CA ARG A 42 15.57 -2.97 1.29
C ARG A 42 16.12 -4.14 2.08
N GLU A 43 15.72 -5.36 1.76
CA GLU A 43 16.10 -6.57 2.49
C GLU A 43 17.38 -7.23 1.95
N ARG A 44 18.09 -7.93 2.86
CA ARG A 44 19.25 -8.75 2.50
C ARG A 44 18.84 -9.91 1.59
N PRO A 45 19.76 -10.41 0.72
CA PRO A 45 19.44 -11.45 -0.28
C PRO A 45 18.91 -12.78 0.28
N ASP A 46 19.08 -13.03 1.58
CA ASP A 46 18.79 -14.32 2.23
C ASP A 46 17.38 -14.43 2.83
N HIS A 47 16.52 -13.42 2.73
CA HIS A 47 15.16 -13.45 3.25
C HIS A 47 14.14 -13.46 2.11
N THR A 48 13.63 -14.64 1.81
CA THR A 48 12.56 -14.88 0.84
C THR A 48 11.20 -14.43 1.38
N LEU A 49 11.01 -13.14 1.49
CA LEU A 49 9.67 -12.59 1.57
C LEU A 49 8.97 -12.86 0.25
N GLN A 50 7.86 -13.59 0.27
CA GLN A 50 7.10 -13.81 -0.96
C GLN A 50 6.16 -12.62 -1.19
N PRO A 51 6.45 -11.74 -2.17
CA PRO A 51 5.54 -10.68 -2.59
C PRO A 51 4.12 -11.18 -2.86
N THR A 52 4.02 -12.43 -3.29
CA THR A 52 2.78 -13.18 -3.53
C THR A 52 1.83 -13.21 -2.34
N ALA A 53 2.33 -13.37 -1.12
CA ALA A 53 1.47 -13.42 0.06
C ALA A 53 0.81 -12.07 0.36
N LEU A 54 1.58 -10.98 0.30
CA LEU A 54 1.07 -9.62 0.46
C LEU A 54 0.04 -9.26 -0.62
N ILE A 55 0.33 -9.64 -1.87
CA ILE A 55 -0.59 -9.39 -2.99
C ILE A 55 -1.88 -10.17 -2.83
N ASN A 56 -1.80 -11.44 -2.47
CA ASN A 56 -2.97 -12.28 -2.28
C ASN A 56 -3.87 -11.75 -1.17
N GLU A 57 -3.31 -11.33 -0.04
CA GLU A 57 -4.08 -10.76 1.06
C GLU A 57 -4.72 -9.41 0.66
N ALA A 58 -3.94 -8.52 0.01
CA ALA A 58 -4.47 -7.26 -0.50
C ALA A 58 -5.60 -7.49 -1.53
N TYR A 59 -5.42 -8.46 -2.42
CA TYR A 59 -6.44 -8.85 -3.38
C TYR A 59 -7.71 -9.36 -2.70
N LEU A 60 -7.58 -10.28 -1.72
CA LEU A 60 -8.74 -10.79 -0.98
C LEU A 60 -9.51 -9.67 -0.26
N ARG A 61 -8.79 -8.67 0.27
CA ARG A 61 -9.44 -7.49 0.88
C ARG A 61 -10.11 -6.58 -0.15
N LEU A 62 -9.51 -6.42 -1.33
CA LEU A 62 -10.08 -5.64 -2.44
C LEU A 62 -11.39 -6.24 -2.96
N ILE A 63 -11.46 -7.57 -3.14
CA ILE A 63 -12.66 -8.23 -3.66
C ILE A 63 -13.79 -8.37 -2.63
N LYS A 64 -13.46 -8.31 -1.33
CA LYS A 64 -14.45 -8.34 -0.24
C LYS A 64 -15.13 -6.98 -0.01
N GLN A 65 -14.62 -5.91 -0.61
CA GLN A 65 -15.31 -4.64 -0.57
C GLN A 65 -16.55 -4.74 -1.46
N ASP A 66 -17.73 -4.51 -0.89
CA ASP A 66 -19.00 -4.50 -1.60
C ASP A 66 -18.97 -3.45 -2.71
N PHE A 67 -18.76 -3.91 -3.95
CA PHE A 67 -18.77 -3.13 -5.20
C PHE A 67 -18.20 -1.70 -5.06
N PRO A 68 -16.90 -1.54 -4.83
CA PRO A 68 -16.33 -0.21 -4.71
C PRO A 68 -16.50 0.54 -6.04
N GLU A 69 -16.95 1.77 -5.97
CA GLU A 69 -17.05 2.64 -7.15
C GLU A 69 -15.65 3.02 -7.64
N TRP A 70 -15.08 2.17 -8.48
CA TRP A 70 -13.79 2.42 -9.09
C TRP A 70 -13.89 3.55 -10.12
N GLN A 71 -13.37 4.70 -9.78
CA GLN A 71 -13.40 5.87 -10.67
C GLN A 71 -12.29 5.83 -11.73
N SER A 72 -11.16 5.19 -11.43
CA SER A 72 -10.00 5.14 -12.33
C SER A 72 -8.96 4.13 -11.87
N ARG A 73 -8.02 3.80 -12.78
CA ARG A 73 -6.80 3.05 -12.44
C ARG A 73 -6.06 3.65 -11.23
N ARG A 74 -5.93 4.98 -11.18
CA ARG A 74 -5.24 5.70 -10.09
C ARG A 74 -5.94 5.51 -8.75
N HIS A 75 -7.27 5.55 -8.74
CA HIS A 75 -8.07 5.30 -7.55
C HIS A 75 -7.85 3.88 -7.04
N PHE A 76 -7.92 2.88 -7.93
CA PHE A 76 -7.68 1.47 -7.61
C PHE A 76 -6.30 1.26 -6.96
N PHE A 77 -5.22 1.74 -7.57
CA PHE A 77 -3.86 1.57 -7.02
C PHE A 77 -3.66 2.36 -5.73
N GLY A 78 -4.35 3.48 -5.55
CA GLY A 78 -4.35 4.22 -4.29
C GLY A 78 -4.96 3.41 -3.14
N VAL A 79 -6.09 2.76 -3.37
CA VAL A 79 -6.73 1.88 -2.38
C VAL A 79 -5.88 0.62 -2.13
N ALA A 80 -5.36 0.00 -3.18
CA ALA A 80 -4.47 -1.15 -3.05
C ALA A 80 -3.22 -0.83 -2.21
N ALA A 81 -2.62 0.35 -2.43
CA ALA A 81 -1.49 0.83 -1.66
C ALA A 81 -1.80 0.96 -0.16
N GLN A 82 -2.94 1.57 0.15
CA GLN A 82 -3.40 1.72 1.52
C GLN A 82 -3.63 0.36 2.20
N LEU A 83 -4.27 -0.58 1.50
CA LEU A 83 -4.48 -1.93 2.01
C LEU A 83 -3.16 -2.67 2.24
N MET A 84 -2.21 -2.58 1.32
CA MET A 84 -0.89 -3.19 1.49
C MET A 84 -0.17 -2.62 2.72
N ARG A 85 -0.20 -1.29 2.92
CA ARG A 85 0.35 -0.68 4.14
C ARG A 85 -0.31 -1.24 5.39
N GLN A 86 -1.65 -1.28 5.43
CA GLN A 86 -2.38 -1.81 6.57
C GLN A 86 -2.00 -3.25 6.89
N ILE A 87 -1.91 -4.12 5.88
CA ILE A 87 -1.51 -5.52 6.05
C ILE A 87 -0.11 -5.61 6.66
N LEU A 88 0.86 -4.86 6.11
CA LEU A 88 2.23 -4.85 6.61
C LEU A 88 2.30 -4.38 8.07
N VAL A 89 1.57 -3.33 8.43
CA VAL A 89 1.52 -2.78 9.79
C VAL A 89 0.84 -3.76 10.76
N GLU A 90 -0.27 -4.36 10.36
CA GLU A 90 -0.96 -5.39 11.17
C GLU A 90 -0.01 -6.54 11.50
N HIS A 91 0.75 -7.02 10.50
CA HIS A 91 1.78 -8.06 10.70
C HIS A 91 2.89 -7.61 11.63
N ALA A 92 3.42 -6.40 11.43
CA ALA A 92 4.45 -5.84 12.27
C ALA A 92 4.01 -5.74 13.73
N ARG A 93 2.80 -5.21 13.96
CA ARG A 93 2.21 -5.09 15.32
C ARG A 93 1.93 -6.45 15.96
N ALA A 94 1.40 -7.42 15.21
CA ALA A 94 1.17 -8.78 15.69
C ALA A 94 2.48 -9.46 16.12
N ARG A 95 3.55 -9.30 15.34
CA ARG A 95 4.87 -9.81 15.66
C ARG A 95 5.47 -9.16 16.92
N ALA A 96 5.37 -7.84 17.04
CA ALA A 96 5.82 -7.10 18.21
C ALA A 96 5.05 -7.54 19.49
N ALA A 97 3.75 -7.80 19.38
CA ALA A 97 2.92 -8.29 20.49
C ALA A 97 3.27 -9.74 20.87
N GLY A 98 3.53 -10.62 19.89
CA GLY A 98 3.93 -12.01 20.12
C GLY A 98 5.23 -12.15 20.91
N LYS A 99 6.18 -11.23 20.74
CA LYS A 99 7.41 -11.18 21.53
C LYS A 99 7.18 -10.83 23.00
N ARG A 100 6.10 -10.12 23.32
CA ARG A 100 5.73 -9.71 24.69
C ARG A 100 4.81 -10.70 25.39
N GLY A 101 4.65 -11.96 24.89
CA GLY A 101 3.86 -13.01 25.53
C GLY A 101 2.39 -13.07 25.11
N GLY A 102 2.01 -12.41 24.03
CA GLY A 102 0.67 -12.53 23.45
C GLY A 102 0.45 -13.88 22.75
N SER A 103 -0.75 -14.42 22.84
CA SER A 103 -1.16 -15.69 22.21
C SER A 103 -0.94 -15.60 20.68
N LYS A 104 -0.26 -16.60 20.13
CA LYS A 104 -0.04 -16.77 18.69
C LYS A 104 -1.38 -16.96 17.97
N GLN A 105 -1.95 -15.93 17.41
CA GLN A 105 -2.94 -16.09 16.35
C GLN A 105 -2.19 -16.53 15.09
N LYS A 106 -2.40 -17.78 14.70
CA LYS A 106 -1.83 -18.38 13.48
C LYS A 106 -2.44 -17.73 12.26
N PHE A 107 -1.79 -16.73 11.71
CA PHE A 107 -2.00 -16.32 10.32
C PHE A 107 -0.94 -17.01 9.47
N SER A 108 -1.37 -17.68 8.39
CA SER A 108 -0.46 -18.37 7.44
C SER A 108 0.51 -17.42 6.70
N LEU A 109 0.37 -16.11 6.91
CA LEU A 109 1.30 -15.09 6.41
C LEU A 109 2.57 -14.98 7.28
N ASP A 110 2.56 -15.39 8.56
CA ASP A 110 3.71 -15.27 9.47
C ASP A 110 4.94 -16.04 8.97
N ASP A 111 4.73 -17.15 8.25
CA ASP A 111 5.82 -17.94 7.66
C ASP A 111 6.35 -17.32 6.36
N ALA A 112 5.59 -16.44 5.74
CA ALA A 112 5.92 -15.83 4.45
C ALA A 112 6.48 -14.40 4.58
N LEU A 113 6.20 -13.71 5.69
CA LEU A 113 6.63 -12.33 5.97
C LEU A 113 7.65 -12.33 7.13
N THR A 114 8.94 -12.52 6.80
CA THR A 114 10.03 -12.44 7.80
C THR A 114 10.67 -11.06 7.76
N PHE A 115 10.11 -10.10 8.50
CA PHE A 115 10.79 -8.84 8.79
C PHE A 115 11.86 -9.02 9.86
N SER A 116 12.97 -8.30 9.78
CA SER A 116 13.86 -8.13 10.93
C SER A 116 13.13 -7.34 12.03
N ASP A 117 13.61 -7.45 13.26
CA ASP A 117 13.01 -6.73 14.38
C ASP A 117 13.08 -5.22 14.20
N GLU A 118 14.18 -4.72 13.67
CA GLU A 118 14.42 -3.32 13.34
C GLU A 118 13.41 -2.80 12.29
N GLN A 119 13.12 -3.59 11.26
CA GLN A 119 12.14 -3.23 10.23
C GLN A 119 10.70 -3.22 10.76
N VAL A 120 10.37 -4.11 11.70
CA VAL A 120 9.08 -4.09 12.40
C VAL A 120 8.90 -2.79 13.15
N ASP A 121 9.91 -2.37 13.91
CA ASP A 121 9.86 -1.15 14.70
C ASP A 121 9.81 0.10 13.81
N GLU A 122 10.60 0.13 12.72
CA GLU A 122 10.57 1.21 11.71
C GLU A 122 9.20 1.34 11.04
N LEU A 123 8.57 0.22 10.67
CA LEU A 123 7.28 0.23 10.01
C LEU A 123 6.16 0.70 10.95
N VAL A 124 6.19 0.28 12.21
CA VAL A 124 5.24 0.73 13.24
C VAL A 124 5.44 2.22 13.52
N ALA A 125 6.68 2.70 13.68
CA ALA A 125 6.97 4.10 13.89
C ALA A 125 6.50 4.97 12.71
N LEU A 126 6.70 4.50 11.48
CA LEU A 126 6.20 5.19 10.29
C LEU A 126 4.67 5.25 10.27
N ASP A 127 3.98 4.16 10.62
CA ASP A 127 2.52 4.15 10.67
C ASP A 127 1.98 5.10 11.73
N ASP A 128 2.55 5.09 12.94
CA ASP A 128 2.16 5.98 14.01
C ASP A 128 2.39 7.46 13.63
N ALA A 129 3.51 7.77 12.98
CA ALA A 129 3.79 9.09 12.44
C ALA A 129 2.80 9.51 11.32
N LEU A 130 2.41 8.59 10.43
CA LEU A 130 1.39 8.87 9.42
C LEU A 130 0.01 9.11 10.04
N VAL A 131 -0.35 8.37 11.07
CA VAL A 131 -1.59 8.59 11.83
C VAL A 131 -1.57 9.96 12.53
N ALA A 132 -0.43 10.35 13.09
CA ALA A 132 -0.25 11.68 13.68
C ALA A 132 -0.36 12.79 12.61
N LEU A 133 0.31 12.62 11.47
CA LEU A 133 0.23 13.57 10.36
C LEU A 133 -1.19 13.74 9.81
N ALA A 134 -1.98 12.66 9.76
CA ALA A 134 -3.35 12.68 9.28
C ALA A 134 -4.25 13.64 10.09
N LYS A 135 -3.97 13.82 11.38
CA LYS A 135 -4.73 14.75 12.25
C LYS A 135 -4.54 16.22 11.86
N PHE A 136 -3.44 16.54 11.19
CA PHE A 136 -3.11 17.90 10.77
C PHE A 136 -3.28 18.10 9.27
N ASP A 137 -2.94 17.10 8.47
CA ASP A 137 -2.97 17.22 7.00
C ASP A 137 -3.10 15.84 6.34
N GLU A 138 -4.34 15.40 6.16
CA GLU A 138 -4.70 14.15 5.50
C GLU A 138 -4.21 14.09 4.05
N ARG A 139 -4.15 15.25 3.36
CA ARG A 139 -3.66 15.33 1.98
C ARG A 139 -2.20 14.94 1.87
N LYS A 140 -1.35 15.36 2.83
CA LYS A 140 0.06 14.95 2.88
C LYS A 140 0.21 13.45 3.08
N VAL A 141 -0.60 12.86 3.95
CA VAL A 141 -0.64 11.40 4.13
C VAL A 141 -1.02 10.72 2.82
N ARG A 142 -2.07 11.21 2.13
CA ARG A 142 -2.48 10.64 0.86
C ARG A 142 -1.40 10.73 -0.22
N ILE A 143 -0.64 11.82 -0.27
CA ILE A 143 0.51 11.95 -1.17
C ILE A 143 1.58 10.90 -0.85
N ILE A 144 1.92 10.71 0.43
CA ILE A 144 2.87 9.69 0.88
C ILE A 144 2.38 8.29 0.48
N GLU A 145 1.13 7.96 0.75
CA GLU A 145 0.54 6.65 0.39
C GLU A 145 0.63 6.38 -1.11
N LEU A 146 0.18 7.30 -1.94
CA LEU A 146 0.22 7.14 -3.41
C LEU A 146 1.65 7.00 -3.94
N ARG A 147 2.59 7.78 -3.39
CA ARG A 147 3.99 7.79 -3.83
C ARG A 147 4.80 6.58 -3.37
N TYR A 148 4.71 6.24 -2.08
CA TYR A 148 5.58 5.23 -1.47
C TYR A 148 4.92 3.86 -1.40
N PHE A 149 3.63 3.81 -1.19
CA PHE A 149 2.88 2.57 -1.13
C PHE A 149 2.14 2.26 -2.44
N GLY A 150 1.71 3.27 -3.19
CA GLY A 150 1.08 3.12 -4.50
C GLY A 150 2.03 3.09 -5.68
N GLY A 151 3.32 3.45 -5.49
CA GLY A 151 4.33 3.48 -6.56
C GLY A 151 4.03 4.49 -7.68
N LEU A 152 3.06 5.41 -7.47
CA LEU A 152 2.71 6.41 -8.48
C LEU A 152 3.85 7.41 -8.68
N SER A 153 4.06 7.86 -9.91
CA SER A 153 4.93 8.99 -10.23
C SER A 153 4.36 10.30 -9.70
N LEU A 154 5.15 11.39 -9.72
CA LEU A 154 4.66 12.71 -9.32
C LEU A 154 3.49 13.16 -10.20
N ASP A 155 3.56 12.92 -11.52
CA ASP A 155 2.51 13.25 -12.47
C ASP A 155 1.22 12.45 -12.23
N GLU A 156 1.35 11.13 -11.98
CA GLU A 156 0.21 10.29 -11.65
C GLU A 156 -0.43 10.69 -10.32
N THR A 157 0.37 11.04 -9.31
CA THR A 157 -0.12 11.52 -8.01
C THR A 157 -0.84 12.87 -8.17
N ALA A 158 -0.27 13.79 -8.95
CA ALA A 158 -0.88 15.06 -9.27
C ALA A 158 -2.25 14.88 -9.95
N GLY A 159 -2.29 14.01 -10.95
CA GLY A 159 -3.55 13.67 -11.64
C GLY A 159 -4.56 12.94 -10.75
N ALA A 160 -4.12 12.13 -9.79
CA ALA A 160 -5.01 11.44 -8.84
C ALA A 160 -5.65 12.40 -7.83
N LEU A 161 -4.92 13.44 -7.44
CA LEU A 161 -5.37 14.40 -6.42
C LEU A 161 -5.91 15.72 -7.01
N GLY A 162 -5.90 15.88 -8.33
CA GLY A 162 -6.34 17.12 -9.00
C GLY A 162 -5.44 18.31 -8.68
N LEU A 163 -4.14 18.09 -8.46
CA LEU A 163 -3.16 19.11 -8.10
C LEU A 163 -2.08 19.24 -9.17
N SER A 164 -1.30 20.34 -9.11
CA SER A 164 -0.12 20.48 -9.98
C SER A 164 1.04 19.60 -9.49
N VAL A 165 1.90 19.16 -10.40
CA VAL A 165 3.12 18.39 -10.08
C VAL A 165 4.03 19.17 -9.13
N THR A 166 4.12 20.49 -9.32
CA THR A 166 4.90 21.37 -8.44
C THR A 166 4.34 21.37 -7.01
N THR A 167 3.02 21.42 -6.86
CA THR A 167 2.34 21.35 -5.57
C THR A 167 2.63 19.99 -4.90
N ILE A 168 2.49 18.88 -5.63
CA ILE A 168 2.81 17.55 -5.10
C ILE A 168 4.27 17.47 -4.64
N GLY A 169 5.21 17.98 -5.44
CA GLY A 169 6.63 17.99 -5.07
C GLY A 169 6.93 18.81 -3.80
N HIS A 170 6.25 19.94 -3.65
CA HIS A 170 6.37 20.77 -2.44
C HIS A 170 5.77 20.08 -1.21
N GLU A 171 4.53 19.62 -1.30
CA GLU A 171 3.83 18.93 -0.21
C GLU A 171 4.57 17.64 0.22
N LEU A 172 5.11 16.90 -0.74
CA LEU A 172 5.89 15.70 -0.48
C LEU A 172 7.17 16.01 0.34
N ARG A 173 7.87 17.10 0.00
CA ARG A 173 9.06 17.53 0.76
C ARG A 173 8.70 17.89 2.20
N LEU A 174 7.62 18.65 2.40
CA LEU A 174 7.14 19.01 3.73
C LEU A 174 6.71 17.79 4.54
N ALA A 175 5.95 16.88 3.94
CA ALA A 175 5.53 15.64 4.58
C ALA A 175 6.73 14.79 5.03
N ARG A 176 7.75 14.63 4.17
CA ARG A 176 8.96 13.88 4.50
C ARG A 176 9.76 14.51 5.63
N ALA A 177 9.90 15.85 5.62
CA ALA A 177 10.60 16.57 6.67
C ALA A 177 9.89 16.41 8.03
N TRP A 178 8.56 16.49 8.00
CA TRP A 178 7.75 16.31 9.20
C TRP A 178 7.84 14.87 9.74
N LEU A 179 7.66 13.85 8.87
CA LEU A 179 7.75 12.45 9.25
C LEU A 179 9.13 12.10 9.84
N ARG A 180 10.22 12.61 9.23
CA ARG A 180 11.56 12.39 9.75
C ARG A 180 11.69 12.93 11.17
N ARG A 181 11.24 14.16 11.43
CA ARG A 181 11.30 14.74 12.76
C ARG A 181 10.46 13.96 13.77
N GLU A 182 9.29 13.46 13.37
CA GLU A 182 8.39 12.71 14.24
C GLU A 182 8.96 11.33 14.61
N ILE A 183 9.69 10.69 13.68
CA ILE A 183 10.27 9.35 13.88
C ILE A 183 11.60 9.41 14.64
N GLU A 184 12.40 10.45 14.38
CA GLU A 184 13.74 10.60 14.99
C GLU A 184 13.68 11.27 16.37
N GLY A 185 12.51 11.85 16.77
CA GLY A 185 12.27 12.49 18.08
C GLY A 185 12.88 13.87 18.19
#